data_66b01d24c8705f9cc59e2d43e9366bbe
#
_entry.id   66b01d24c8705f9cc59e2d43e9366bbe
#
_cell.length_a   1.000
_cell.length_b   1.000
_cell.length_c   1.000
_cell.angle_alpha   90.00
_cell.angle_beta   90.00
_cell.angle_gamma   90.00
#
_symmetry.space_group_name_H-M   'P 1'
#
loop_
_entity.id
_entity.type
_entity.pdbx_description
1 polymer ?
#
loop_
_entity_poly.entity_id
_entity_poly.type
_entity_poly.pdbx_seq_one_letter_code
_entity_poly.pdbx_strand_id
1 'polypeptide(L)'
;MQRFIWLSSLLPLLTWAHDSLRVKSSPDKTLYQELEGLSQHLPRVWWDRQWVSACRPRDIRSIIAPVRILLEDPERNFYFVMPVRGRVVSGFGFRWGWQFHYGLDVDLRIGDTVVAAMDGEVRLAGYDPGGYGYYCVIAHPNGLETVYGHFSRLLVTREQFVKAGDPVGLGGSTGYSTGPHLHFEVRFMGEPVDVSKLLDFENGVLLERELHISSETFAHLASVPKQANMRGGVYHVVRPGESLYSISRRYGVSVRYLAAINRLSTRSTLRVGQRLRVR
;
A
#
# COMPACT_ATOMS: atom_id res chain seq x y z
N MET A 1 36.97 -66.92 0.75
CA MET A 1 35.55 -66.94 0.42
C MET A 1 34.94 -65.61 0.85
N GLN A 2 34.92 -64.61 -0.03
CA GLN A 2 34.32 -63.30 0.24
C GLN A 2 32.92 -63.24 -0.38
N ARG A 3 31.93 -62.96 0.45
CA ARG A 3 30.54 -62.75 -0.01
C ARG A 3 30.39 -61.26 -0.30
N PHE A 4 30.10 -60.91 -1.54
CA PHE A 4 29.63 -59.59 -1.96
C PHE A 4 28.14 -59.45 -1.59
N ILE A 5 27.83 -58.41 -0.82
CA ILE A 5 26.46 -57.99 -0.55
C ILE A 5 26.15 -56.78 -1.43
N TRP A 6 25.19 -56.93 -2.31
CA TRP A 6 24.62 -55.84 -3.13
C TRP A 6 23.66 -55.00 -2.25
N LEU A 7 24.01 -53.73 -2.09
CA LEU A 7 23.09 -52.73 -1.55
C LEU A 7 22.28 -52.12 -2.70
N SER A 8 21.04 -52.45 -2.84
CA SER A 8 20.06 -51.82 -3.70
C SER A 8 19.69 -50.42 -3.11
N SER A 9 20.06 -49.35 -3.80
CA SER A 9 19.66 -48.00 -3.50
C SER A 9 18.17 -47.81 -3.84
N LEU A 10 17.32 -47.76 -2.84
CA LEU A 10 15.95 -47.28 -2.95
C LEU A 10 15.98 -45.76 -2.79
N LEU A 11 15.78 -45.04 -3.89
CA LEU A 11 15.40 -43.64 -3.90
C LEU A 11 13.97 -43.52 -3.35
N PRO A 12 13.73 -42.68 -2.34
CA PRO A 12 12.35 -42.38 -1.98
C PRO A 12 11.75 -41.43 -3.01
N LEU A 13 10.65 -41.88 -3.62
CA LEU A 13 9.71 -41.04 -4.37
C LEU A 13 9.22 -39.93 -3.45
N LEU A 14 9.61 -38.67 -3.78
CA LEU A 14 9.02 -37.47 -3.21
C LEU A 14 7.56 -37.38 -3.66
N THR A 15 6.67 -37.92 -2.86
CA THR A 15 5.25 -37.61 -2.95
C THR A 15 5.06 -36.16 -2.53
N TRP A 16 4.67 -35.32 -3.46
CA TRP A 16 4.14 -34.01 -3.19
C TRP A 16 2.82 -34.17 -2.44
N ALA A 17 2.90 -34.13 -1.12
CA ALA A 17 1.71 -33.98 -0.31
C ALA A 17 1.19 -32.56 -0.49
N HIS A 18 -0.03 -32.45 -1.01
CA HIS A 18 -0.87 -31.26 -0.87
C HIS A 18 -1.13 -31.02 0.63
N ASP A 19 -0.21 -30.35 1.28
CA ASP A 19 -0.49 -29.81 2.59
C ASP A 19 -1.38 -28.58 2.39
N SER A 20 -2.66 -28.81 2.70
CA SER A 20 -3.66 -27.78 2.86
C SER A 20 -3.06 -26.64 3.72
N LEU A 21 -2.99 -25.42 3.16
CA LEU A 21 -2.64 -24.21 3.85
C LEU A 21 -3.56 -24.03 5.08
N ARG A 22 -3.18 -24.62 6.19
CA ARG A 22 -3.69 -24.23 7.50
C ARG A 22 -3.13 -22.83 7.75
N VAL A 23 -4.01 -21.84 7.77
CA VAL A 23 -3.77 -20.52 8.33
C VAL A 23 -3.15 -20.73 9.71
N LYS A 24 -1.83 -20.55 9.79
CA LYS A 24 -1.13 -20.62 11.08
C LYS A 24 -1.61 -19.44 11.92
N SER A 25 -1.89 -19.75 13.17
CA SER A 25 -2.24 -18.87 14.28
C SER A 25 -1.56 -17.48 14.21
N SER A 26 -2.29 -16.49 14.69
CA SER A 26 -1.92 -15.08 14.78
C SER A 26 -0.43 -14.91 15.13
N PRO A 27 0.26 -13.93 14.51
CA PRO A 27 1.64 -13.60 14.86
C PRO A 27 1.73 -13.31 16.35
N ASP A 28 2.88 -13.64 16.93
CA ASP A 28 3.13 -13.48 18.33
C ASP A 28 2.82 -12.04 18.76
N LYS A 29 1.79 -11.88 19.59
CA LYS A 29 1.38 -10.57 20.12
C LYS A 29 2.52 -9.86 20.85
N THR A 30 3.53 -10.60 21.29
CA THR A 30 4.72 -10.10 21.98
C THR A 30 5.55 -9.20 21.06
N LEU A 31 5.71 -9.58 19.77
CA LEU A 31 6.43 -8.74 18.80
C LEU A 31 5.72 -7.40 18.58
N TYR A 32 4.38 -7.41 18.49
CA TYR A 32 3.59 -6.17 18.37
C TYR A 32 3.73 -5.29 19.61
N GLN A 33 3.75 -5.87 20.81
CA GLN A 33 3.92 -5.13 22.06
C GLN A 33 5.34 -4.55 22.21
N GLU A 34 6.37 -5.28 21.76
CA GLU A 34 7.74 -4.80 21.77
C GLU A 34 8.00 -3.70 20.75
N LEU A 35 7.42 -3.81 19.54
CA LEU A 35 7.51 -2.78 18.51
C LEU A 35 6.62 -1.56 18.85
N GLU A 36 5.49 -1.75 19.54
CA GLU A 36 4.75 -0.65 20.19
C GLU A 36 5.59 0.07 21.24
N GLY A 37 6.43 -0.65 22.00
CA GLY A 37 7.37 -0.06 22.96
C GLY A 37 8.40 0.86 22.31
N LEU A 38 8.88 0.54 21.11
CA LEU A 38 9.76 1.40 20.30
C LEU A 38 9.02 2.60 19.72
N SER A 39 7.72 2.48 19.50
CA SER A 39 6.85 3.54 18.99
C SER A 39 6.32 4.46 20.10
N GLN A 40 6.80 4.36 21.34
CA GLN A 40 6.30 5.19 22.47
C GLN A 40 6.43 6.70 22.22
N HIS A 41 7.26 7.10 21.28
CA HIS A 41 7.37 8.49 20.81
C HIS A 41 6.53 8.80 19.57
N LEU A 42 5.94 7.77 18.95
CA LEU A 42 5.01 7.97 17.83
C LEU A 42 3.61 8.23 18.41
N PRO A 43 2.90 9.27 17.94
CA PRO A 43 1.52 9.48 18.36
C PRO A 43 0.72 8.23 18.03
N ARG A 44 -0.10 7.75 18.98
CA ARG A 44 -1.02 6.62 18.72
C ARG A 44 -1.83 6.95 17.50
N VAL A 45 -1.54 6.27 16.40
CA VAL A 45 -2.21 6.46 15.13
C VAL A 45 -3.55 5.73 15.24
N TRP A 46 -4.65 6.50 15.25
CA TRP A 46 -5.97 5.92 15.14
C TRP A 46 -6.20 5.56 13.68
N TRP A 47 -6.06 4.25 13.37
CA TRP A 47 -6.25 3.73 12.04
C TRP A 47 -7.72 3.85 11.63
N ASP A 48 -7.99 4.68 10.61
CA ASP A 48 -9.30 4.70 9.98
C ASP A 48 -9.48 3.38 9.20
N ARG A 49 -10.52 2.64 9.57
CA ARG A 49 -10.83 1.35 8.94
C ARG A 49 -11.62 1.49 7.64
N GLN A 50 -11.82 2.68 7.12
CA GLN A 50 -12.64 2.93 5.94
C GLN A 50 -11.87 3.54 4.77
N TRP A 51 -10.76 4.24 5.01
CA TRP A 51 -10.07 5.03 3.99
C TRP A 51 -8.59 4.65 3.87
N VAL A 52 -8.06 4.69 2.63
CA VAL A 52 -6.64 4.48 2.38
C VAL A 52 -5.81 5.58 3.08
N SER A 53 -6.26 6.83 3.06
CA SER A 53 -5.64 7.94 3.81
C SER A 53 -6.20 7.97 5.22
N ALA A 54 -5.64 7.16 6.10
CA ALA A 54 -6.24 6.79 7.38
C ALA A 54 -6.08 7.79 8.51
N CYS A 55 -5.15 8.71 8.41
CA CYS A 55 -4.96 9.72 9.43
C CYS A 55 -5.64 11.02 9.03
N ARG A 56 -6.43 11.58 9.97
CA ARG A 56 -6.61 13.03 9.96
C ARG A 56 -5.24 13.59 10.37
N PRO A 57 -4.52 14.30 9.54
CA PRO A 57 -3.22 14.78 9.88
C PRO A 57 -3.36 15.71 11.08
N ARG A 58 -2.95 15.29 12.26
CA ARG A 58 -2.25 16.24 13.12
C ARG A 58 -1.05 16.61 12.28
N ASP A 59 -0.86 17.87 12.06
CA ASP A 59 0.05 18.42 11.08
C ASP A 59 1.40 17.68 11.11
N ILE A 60 1.56 16.71 10.22
CA ILE A 60 2.80 15.92 10.07
C ILE A 60 4.00 16.85 9.83
N ARG A 61 3.74 18.09 9.40
CA ARG A 61 4.71 19.16 9.27
C ARG A 61 5.20 19.68 10.62
N SER A 62 4.53 19.33 11.73
CA SER A 62 4.97 19.66 13.09
C SER A 62 5.92 18.62 13.69
N ILE A 63 6.38 17.63 12.92
CA ILE A 63 7.47 16.75 13.32
C ILE A 63 8.73 17.60 13.46
N ILE A 64 9.02 17.99 14.71
CA ILE A 64 10.12 18.89 15.05
C ILE A 64 11.45 18.12 15.05
N ALA A 65 11.42 16.85 15.45
CA ALA A 65 12.59 15.99 15.46
C ALA A 65 12.48 14.90 14.40
N PRO A 66 13.57 14.57 13.69
CA PRO A 66 13.56 13.44 12.77
C PRO A 66 13.22 12.14 13.48
N VAL A 67 12.34 11.34 12.88
CA VAL A 67 11.97 10.01 13.36
C VAL A 67 12.71 8.98 12.50
N ARG A 68 13.38 8.02 13.17
CA ARG A 68 14.01 6.89 12.50
C ARG A 68 13.08 5.70 12.58
N ILE A 69 12.80 5.09 11.45
CA ILE A 69 11.94 3.91 11.34
C ILE A 69 12.76 2.80 10.73
N LEU A 70 12.92 1.69 11.45
CA LEU A 70 13.56 0.50 10.92
C LEU A 70 12.63 -0.18 9.91
N LEU A 71 13.14 -0.44 8.73
CA LEU A 71 12.50 -1.27 7.70
C LEU A 71 12.89 -2.73 7.90
N GLU A 72 14.07 -2.98 8.46
CA GLU A 72 14.60 -4.29 8.75
C GLU A 72 15.36 -4.28 10.09
N ASP A 73 15.08 -5.28 10.94
CA ASP A 73 15.78 -5.53 12.20
C ASP A 73 15.95 -7.06 12.38
N PRO A 74 17.06 -7.62 11.89
CA PRO A 74 17.32 -9.06 11.99
C PRO A 74 17.40 -9.58 13.42
N GLU A 75 17.82 -8.74 14.40
CA GLU A 75 17.92 -9.11 15.82
C GLU A 75 16.53 -9.37 16.42
N ARG A 76 15.50 -8.68 15.88
CA ARG A 76 14.10 -8.84 16.26
C ARG A 76 13.29 -9.68 15.30
N ASN A 77 13.96 -10.36 14.36
CA ASN A 77 13.31 -11.18 13.33
C ASN A 77 12.27 -10.39 12.51
N PHE A 78 12.55 -9.10 12.30
CA PHE A 78 11.72 -8.19 11.49
C PHE A 78 12.44 -7.93 10.16
N TYR A 79 11.77 -8.25 9.05
CA TYR A 79 12.36 -8.20 7.72
C TYR A 79 11.50 -7.41 6.76
N PHE A 80 12.20 -6.73 5.83
CA PHE A 80 11.58 -6.20 4.64
C PHE A 80 11.77 -7.19 3.49
N VAL A 81 10.69 -7.57 2.84
CA VAL A 81 10.69 -8.43 1.64
C VAL A 81 10.19 -7.62 0.46
N MET A 82 10.91 -7.63 -0.64
CA MET A 82 10.48 -6.95 -1.86
C MET A 82 9.15 -7.53 -2.35
N PRO A 83 8.09 -6.72 -2.47
CA PRO A 83 6.75 -7.25 -2.77
C PRO A 83 6.64 -7.93 -4.13
N VAL A 84 7.42 -7.49 -5.10
CA VAL A 84 7.60 -8.08 -6.42
C VAL A 84 8.94 -7.63 -6.98
N ARG A 85 9.54 -8.40 -7.87
CA ARG A 85 10.69 -7.95 -8.68
C ARG A 85 10.20 -7.47 -10.03
N GLY A 86 10.72 -6.33 -10.47
CA GLY A 86 10.37 -5.76 -11.76
C GLY A 86 10.96 -4.37 -11.95
N ARG A 87 10.87 -3.86 -13.15
CA ARG A 87 11.32 -2.51 -13.47
C ARG A 87 10.31 -1.49 -12.96
N VAL A 88 10.78 -0.43 -12.32
CA VAL A 88 9.94 0.73 -11.98
C VAL A 88 9.58 1.48 -13.28
N VAL A 89 8.31 1.42 -13.68
CA VAL A 89 7.81 2.05 -14.90
C VAL A 89 7.24 3.45 -14.65
N SER A 90 6.96 3.79 -13.39
CA SER A 90 6.57 5.14 -13.00
C SER A 90 6.94 5.41 -11.55
N GLY A 91 7.63 6.52 -11.33
CA GLY A 91 8.12 6.95 -10.03
C GLY A 91 7.11 7.75 -9.22
N PHE A 92 7.49 8.02 -7.96
CA PHE A 92 6.79 8.92 -7.05
C PHE A 92 6.90 10.37 -7.54
N GLY A 93 5.83 11.17 -7.38
CA GLY A 93 5.86 12.59 -7.69
C GLY A 93 4.84 13.04 -8.74
N PHE A 94 5.03 14.28 -9.23
CA PHE A 94 4.12 14.87 -10.21
C PHE A 94 4.25 14.21 -11.60
N ARG A 95 3.11 13.82 -12.15
CA ARG A 95 2.95 13.38 -13.54
C ARG A 95 2.28 14.50 -14.33
N TRP A 96 2.83 14.83 -15.50
CA TRP A 96 2.26 15.84 -16.42
C TRP A 96 1.92 17.20 -15.77
N GLY A 97 2.59 17.55 -14.64
CA GLY A 97 2.46 18.83 -13.96
C GLY A 97 1.19 19.02 -13.11
N TRP A 98 0.24 18.10 -13.10
CA TRP A 98 -1.04 18.25 -12.37
C TRP A 98 -1.49 17.03 -11.57
N GLN A 99 -0.98 15.84 -11.86
CA GLN A 99 -1.33 14.63 -11.14
C GLN A 99 -0.17 14.15 -10.29
N PHE A 100 -0.38 14.05 -8.98
CA PHE A 100 0.62 13.50 -8.08
C PHE A 100 0.48 11.99 -7.99
N HIS A 101 1.57 11.25 -8.16
CA HIS A 101 1.66 9.81 -7.98
C HIS A 101 2.25 9.50 -6.61
N TYR A 102 1.48 8.82 -5.78
CA TYR A 102 1.79 8.60 -4.38
C TYR A 102 2.64 7.36 -4.11
N GLY A 103 3.06 6.64 -5.15
CA GLY A 103 3.82 5.41 -5.03
C GLY A 103 4.77 5.18 -6.19
N LEU A 104 5.16 3.93 -6.34
CA LEU A 104 5.94 3.41 -7.46
C LEU A 104 5.06 2.42 -8.23
N ASP A 105 5.09 2.49 -9.56
CA ASP A 105 4.49 1.47 -10.40
C ASP A 105 5.59 0.53 -10.87
N VAL A 106 5.46 -0.74 -10.55
CA VAL A 106 6.43 -1.80 -10.86
C VAL A 106 5.83 -2.75 -11.88
N ASP A 107 6.52 -2.92 -13.00
CA ASP A 107 6.11 -3.83 -14.07
C ASP A 107 6.02 -5.27 -13.56
N LEU A 108 4.94 -5.95 -13.95
CA LEU A 108 4.70 -7.37 -13.64
C LEU A 108 3.75 -7.99 -14.66
N ARG A 109 3.60 -9.32 -14.61
CA ARG A 109 2.62 -10.04 -15.44
C ARG A 109 1.34 -10.25 -14.66
N ILE A 110 0.21 -10.33 -15.39
CA ILE A 110 -1.05 -10.74 -14.77
C ILE A 110 -0.88 -12.15 -14.18
N GLY A 111 -1.21 -12.28 -12.88
CA GLY A 111 -1.06 -13.54 -12.15
C GLY A 111 0.24 -13.69 -11.37
N ASP A 112 1.23 -12.81 -11.56
CA ASP A 112 2.43 -12.81 -10.72
C ASP A 112 2.05 -12.61 -9.25
N THR A 113 2.67 -13.38 -8.37
CA THR A 113 2.38 -13.28 -6.93
C THR A 113 3.04 -12.03 -6.36
N VAL A 114 2.24 -11.22 -5.68
CA VAL A 114 2.70 -10.08 -4.89
C VAL A 114 2.62 -10.45 -3.42
N VAL A 115 3.68 -10.14 -2.67
CA VAL A 115 3.81 -10.51 -1.26
C VAL A 115 3.81 -9.29 -0.34
N ALA A 116 3.49 -9.51 0.94
CA ALA A 116 3.58 -8.48 1.97
C ALA A 116 5.05 -8.05 2.17
N ALA A 117 5.30 -6.74 2.19
CA ALA A 117 6.65 -6.21 2.37
C ALA A 117 7.19 -6.40 3.79
N MET A 118 6.34 -6.39 4.79
CA MET A 118 6.68 -6.55 6.20
C MET A 118 5.53 -7.25 6.92
N ASP A 119 5.80 -7.77 8.12
CA ASP A 119 4.76 -8.28 9.02
C ASP A 119 3.72 -7.20 9.30
N GLY A 120 2.43 -7.58 9.36
CA GLY A 120 1.38 -6.59 9.62
C GLY A 120 -0.04 -7.14 9.62
N GLU A 121 -0.99 -6.24 9.87
CA GLU A 121 -2.43 -6.51 9.79
C GLU A 121 -3.00 -5.86 8.52
N VAL A 122 -3.77 -6.62 7.77
CA VAL A 122 -4.51 -6.11 6.61
C VAL A 122 -5.61 -5.16 7.09
N ARG A 123 -5.34 -3.87 7.08
CA ARG A 123 -6.29 -2.84 7.50
C ARG A 123 -7.43 -2.64 6.52
N LEU A 124 -7.12 -2.70 5.24
CA LEU A 124 -8.09 -2.61 4.14
C LEU A 124 -7.83 -3.69 3.09
N ALA A 125 -8.90 -4.27 2.57
CA ALA A 125 -8.90 -5.10 1.37
C ALA A 125 -10.22 -4.84 0.64
N GLY A 126 -10.15 -4.53 -0.66
CA GLY A 126 -11.35 -4.16 -1.40
C GLY A 126 -11.13 -3.84 -2.87
N TYR A 127 -12.12 -3.21 -3.48
CA TYR A 127 -12.11 -2.81 -4.88
C TYR A 127 -12.49 -1.33 -5.05
N ASP A 128 -11.60 -0.56 -5.65
CA ASP A 128 -11.81 0.83 -6.05
C ASP A 128 -11.76 0.96 -7.58
N PRO A 129 -12.91 1.02 -8.27
CA PRO A 129 -12.96 1.00 -9.74
C PRO A 129 -12.35 2.24 -10.39
N GLY A 130 -12.26 3.35 -9.67
CA GLY A 130 -11.74 4.62 -10.18
C GLY A 130 -10.31 4.95 -9.74
N GLY A 131 -9.67 4.06 -8.99
CA GLY A 131 -8.35 4.24 -8.43
C GLY A 131 -7.55 2.94 -8.42
N TYR A 132 -7.38 2.37 -7.22
CA TYR A 132 -6.48 1.23 -6.98
C TYR A 132 -6.93 -0.11 -7.60
N GLY A 133 -8.15 -0.24 -8.14
CA GLY A 133 -8.69 -1.54 -8.55
C GLY A 133 -8.89 -2.46 -7.35
N TYR A 134 -8.55 -3.74 -7.47
CA TYR A 134 -8.37 -4.59 -6.30
C TYR A 134 -7.11 -4.16 -5.57
N TYR A 135 -7.24 -3.93 -4.27
CA TYR A 135 -6.14 -3.41 -3.45
C TYR A 135 -6.20 -3.90 -2.02
N CYS A 136 -5.06 -3.88 -1.36
CA CYS A 136 -5.00 -3.97 0.09
C CYS A 136 -4.07 -2.92 0.69
N VAL A 137 -4.28 -2.65 1.97
CA VAL A 137 -3.42 -1.80 2.81
C VAL A 137 -3.05 -2.61 4.04
N ILE A 138 -1.77 -2.70 4.32
CA ILE A 138 -1.22 -3.41 5.47
C ILE A 138 -0.63 -2.39 6.43
N ALA A 139 -1.06 -2.43 7.68
CA ALA A 139 -0.50 -1.65 8.76
C ALA A 139 0.59 -2.46 9.46
N HIS A 140 1.76 -1.85 9.64
CA HIS A 140 2.95 -2.50 10.18
C HIS A 140 3.26 -2.03 11.60
N PRO A 141 3.90 -2.88 12.44
CA PRO A 141 4.23 -2.54 13.83
C PRO A 141 5.14 -1.32 13.96
N ASN A 142 5.98 -1.03 12.96
CA ASN A 142 6.87 0.13 12.93
C ASN A 142 6.18 1.47 12.62
N GLY A 143 4.83 1.49 12.52
CA GLY A 143 4.03 2.69 12.25
C GLY A 143 3.91 3.07 10.77
N LEU A 144 4.44 2.24 9.87
CA LEU A 144 4.25 2.38 8.44
C LEU A 144 2.98 1.65 7.97
N GLU A 145 2.52 2.04 6.81
CA GLU A 145 1.57 1.28 6.01
C GLU A 145 2.13 1.04 4.62
N THR A 146 1.79 -0.11 4.05
CA THR A 146 2.02 -0.38 2.62
C THR A 146 0.71 -0.55 1.88
N VAL A 147 0.64 0.02 0.69
CA VAL A 147 -0.52 -0.06 -0.21
C VAL A 147 -0.12 -0.83 -1.45
N TYR A 148 -0.97 -1.76 -1.85
CA TYR A 148 -0.79 -2.61 -3.03
C TYR A 148 -2.02 -2.49 -3.90
N GLY A 149 -1.86 -2.03 -5.14
CA GLY A 149 -2.97 -1.78 -6.06
C GLY A 149 -2.88 -2.56 -7.37
N HIS A 150 -3.98 -2.48 -8.12
CA HIS A 150 -4.19 -3.02 -9.46
C HIS A 150 -4.18 -4.54 -9.57
N PHE A 151 -4.40 -5.25 -8.46
CA PHE A 151 -4.47 -6.71 -8.49
C PHE A 151 -5.54 -7.24 -9.45
N SER A 152 -5.31 -8.42 -10.02
CA SER A 152 -6.34 -9.22 -10.67
C SER A 152 -7.20 -9.96 -9.64
N ARG A 153 -6.61 -10.33 -8.49
CA ARG A 153 -7.28 -11.02 -7.38
C ARG A 153 -6.59 -10.73 -6.06
N LEU A 154 -7.38 -10.48 -5.02
CA LEU A 154 -6.90 -10.44 -3.64
C LEU A 154 -6.74 -11.86 -3.09
N LEU A 155 -5.69 -12.09 -2.30
CA LEU A 155 -5.43 -13.34 -1.57
C LEU A 155 -5.60 -13.18 -0.06
N VAL A 156 -5.88 -11.95 0.40
CA VAL A 156 -6.06 -11.62 1.81
C VAL A 156 -7.40 -10.95 2.03
N THR A 157 -7.84 -11.00 3.28
CA THR A 157 -9.05 -10.33 3.75
C THR A 157 -8.69 -9.31 4.84
N ARG A 158 -9.59 -8.38 5.07
CA ARG A 158 -9.44 -7.40 6.15
C ARG A 158 -9.29 -8.08 7.51
N GLU A 159 -8.49 -7.47 8.39
CA GLU A 159 -8.18 -7.94 9.75
C GLU A 159 -7.34 -9.24 9.78
N GLN A 160 -6.89 -9.71 8.62
CA GLN A 160 -5.96 -10.81 8.52
C GLN A 160 -4.54 -10.35 8.86
N PHE A 161 -3.84 -11.12 9.70
CA PHE A 161 -2.41 -10.94 9.91
C PHE A 161 -1.62 -11.64 8.81
N VAL A 162 -0.57 -10.98 8.36
CA VAL A 162 0.37 -11.49 7.35
C VAL A 162 1.80 -11.30 7.83
N LYS A 163 2.67 -12.18 7.39
CA LYS A 163 4.12 -12.04 7.56
C LYS A 163 4.75 -11.49 6.30
N ALA A 164 5.92 -10.87 6.47
CA ALA A 164 6.77 -10.51 5.33
C ALA A 164 6.96 -11.72 4.41
N GLY A 165 6.67 -11.54 3.12
CA GLY A 165 6.72 -12.64 2.13
C GLY A 165 5.42 -13.42 1.95
N ASP A 166 4.39 -13.24 2.78
CA ASP A 166 3.10 -13.91 2.57
C ASP A 166 2.40 -13.35 1.33
N PRO A 167 1.78 -14.20 0.48
CA PRO A 167 1.04 -13.75 -0.69
C PRO A 167 -0.16 -12.88 -0.31
N VAL A 168 -0.26 -11.67 -0.87
CA VAL A 168 -1.36 -10.73 -0.61
C VAL A 168 -2.28 -10.52 -1.81
N GLY A 169 -1.79 -10.75 -3.02
CA GLY A 169 -2.58 -10.63 -4.24
C GLY A 169 -1.86 -11.15 -5.46
N LEU A 170 -2.59 -11.22 -6.56
CA LEU A 170 -2.06 -11.56 -7.88
C LEU A 170 -2.00 -10.32 -8.75
N GLY A 171 -0.90 -10.12 -9.43
CA GLY A 171 -0.67 -9.03 -10.36
C GLY A 171 -1.81 -8.87 -11.37
N GLY A 172 -2.12 -7.65 -11.73
CA GLY A 172 -3.23 -7.34 -12.61
C GLY A 172 -3.13 -5.96 -13.24
N SER A 173 -4.26 -5.48 -13.71
CA SER A 173 -4.43 -4.15 -14.32
C SER A 173 -5.83 -3.62 -14.05
N THR A 174 -6.37 -3.84 -12.84
CA THR A 174 -7.72 -3.40 -12.47
C THR A 174 -7.72 -1.96 -11.97
N GLY A 175 -8.89 -1.32 -11.96
CA GLY A 175 -9.03 0.08 -11.57
C GLY A 175 -8.52 1.05 -12.63
N TYR A 176 -7.81 2.09 -12.20
CA TYR A 176 -7.20 3.06 -13.11
C TYR A 176 -5.78 2.64 -13.48
N SER A 177 -5.67 1.75 -14.42
CA SER A 177 -4.41 1.20 -14.93
C SER A 177 -4.41 1.16 -16.45
N THR A 178 -3.26 1.39 -17.07
CA THR A 178 -3.05 1.34 -18.51
C THR A 178 -2.41 0.04 -18.99
N GLY A 179 -1.96 -0.80 -18.06
CA GLY A 179 -1.31 -2.08 -18.33
C GLY A 179 -0.95 -2.79 -17.02
N PRO A 180 -0.52 -4.06 -17.08
CA PRO A 180 -0.20 -4.82 -15.88
C PRO A 180 0.97 -4.19 -15.10
N HIS A 181 0.74 -3.84 -13.84
CA HIS A 181 1.76 -3.34 -12.91
C HIS A 181 1.27 -3.46 -11.47
N LEU A 182 2.20 -3.49 -10.53
CA LEU A 182 1.92 -3.25 -9.12
C LEU A 182 2.04 -1.75 -8.85
N HIS A 183 0.99 -1.13 -8.35
CA HIS A 183 1.09 0.16 -7.69
C HIS A 183 1.42 -0.07 -6.22
N PHE A 184 2.61 0.39 -5.79
CA PHE A 184 3.12 0.20 -4.44
C PHE A 184 3.38 1.53 -3.75
N GLU A 185 2.82 1.69 -2.53
CA GLU A 185 3.07 2.87 -1.70
C GLU A 185 3.60 2.46 -0.33
N VAL A 186 4.46 3.29 0.24
CA VAL A 186 4.75 3.31 1.67
C VAL A 186 4.19 4.60 2.25
N ARG A 187 3.53 4.50 3.39
CA ARG A 187 2.90 5.63 4.07
C ARG A 187 3.34 5.70 5.52
N PHE A 188 3.53 6.89 6.00
CA PHE A 188 3.72 7.18 7.41
C PHE A 188 2.57 8.06 7.90
N MET A 189 1.83 7.60 8.92
CA MET A 189 0.65 8.30 9.43
C MET A 189 -0.38 8.64 8.32
N GLY A 190 -0.54 7.76 7.34
CA GLY A 190 -1.46 7.92 6.21
C GLY A 190 -0.93 8.79 5.06
N GLU A 191 0.18 9.48 5.24
CA GLU A 191 0.79 10.31 4.19
C GLU A 191 1.85 9.51 3.41
N PRO A 192 1.87 9.60 2.09
CA PRO A 192 2.79 8.84 1.25
C PRO A 192 4.23 9.35 1.41
N VAL A 193 5.15 8.41 1.41
CA VAL A 193 6.60 8.65 1.49
C VAL A 193 7.26 8.18 0.21
N ASP A 194 8.17 8.99 -0.33
CA ASP A 194 9.00 8.58 -1.46
C ASP A 194 10.04 7.57 -0.99
N VAL A 195 9.86 6.32 -1.41
CA VAL A 195 10.77 5.21 -1.10
C VAL A 195 11.64 4.79 -2.31
N SER A 196 11.62 5.57 -3.37
CA SER A 196 12.38 5.26 -4.59
C SER A 196 13.89 5.11 -4.36
N LYS A 197 14.42 5.78 -3.33
CA LYS A 197 15.83 5.70 -2.94
C LYS A 197 16.16 4.56 -1.97
N LEU A 198 15.12 3.91 -1.43
CA LEU A 198 15.26 2.83 -0.45
C LEU A 198 15.13 1.45 -1.07
N LEU A 199 14.45 1.35 -2.23
CA LEU A 199 14.03 0.10 -2.82
C LEU A 199 14.55 -0.04 -4.25
N ASP A 200 15.33 -1.09 -4.49
CA ASP A 200 15.71 -1.53 -5.82
C ASP A 200 14.84 -2.73 -6.24
N PHE A 201 13.75 -2.43 -6.92
CA PHE A 201 12.80 -3.45 -7.37
C PHE A 201 13.36 -4.39 -8.44
N GLU A 202 14.28 -3.93 -9.27
CA GLU A 202 14.86 -4.77 -10.34
C GLU A 202 15.74 -5.86 -9.74
N ASN A 203 16.61 -5.49 -8.80
CA ASN A 203 17.47 -6.44 -8.11
C ASN A 203 16.80 -7.11 -6.91
N GLY A 204 15.66 -6.56 -6.46
CA GLY A 204 14.92 -7.07 -5.31
C GLY A 204 15.65 -6.82 -3.98
N VAL A 205 16.29 -5.66 -3.84
CA VAL A 205 17.16 -5.33 -2.72
C VAL A 205 16.64 -4.11 -1.98
N LEU A 206 16.65 -4.19 -0.64
CA LEU A 206 16.51 -3.03 0.24
C LEU A 206 17.88 -2.32 0.30
N LEU A 207 17.93 -1.06 -0.18
CA LEU A 207 19.18 -0.28 -0.23
C LEU A 207 19.53 0.33 1.12
N GLU A 208 18.53 0.71 1.90
CA GLU A 208 18.67 1.32 3.22
C GLU A 208 17.75 0.63 4.22
N ARG A 209 18.28 0.28 5.40
CA ARG A 209 17.50 -0.40 6.45
C ARG A 209 16.68 0.55 7.31
N GLU A 210 16.92 1.85 7.19
CA GLU A 210 16.26 2.87 7.98
C GLU A 210 15.61 3.92 7.07
N LEU A 211 14.39 4.27 7.41
CA LEU A 211 13.67 5.39 6.82
C LEU A 211 13.74 6.57 7.80
N HIS A 212 14.32 7.68 7.35
CA HIS A 212 14.37 8.92 8.10
C HIS A 212 13.20 9.81 7.73
N ILE A 213 12.29 10.02 8.67
CA ILE A 213 11.13 10.89 8.53
C ILE A 213 11.45 12.25 9.14
N SER A 214 11.36 13.29 8.35
CA SER A 214 11.50 14.69 8.77
C SER A 214 10.43 15.55 8.11
N SER A 215 10.39 16.85 8.43
CA SER A 215 9.54 17.80 7.71
C SER A 215 9.82 17.84 6.19
N GLU A 216 11.04 17.56 5.78
CA GLU A 216 11.47 17.53 4.37
C GLU A 216 10.91 16.32 3.63
N THR A 217 10.72 15.19 4.32
CA THR A 217 10.09 13.98 3.74
C THR A 217 8.74 14.31 3.13
N PHE A 218 8.03 15.28 3.70
CA PHE A 218 6.71 15.71 3.26
C PHE A 218 6.71 17.07 2.52
N ALA A 219 7.86 17.53 2.05
CA ALA A 219 7.96 18.80 1.31
C ALA A 219 7.09 18.80 0.04
N HIS A 220 6.87 17.62 -0.58
CA HIS A 220 5.95 17.45 -1.70
C HIS A 220 4.49 17.85 -1.37
N LEU A 221 4.06 17.72 -0.11
CA LEU A 221 2.73 18.15 0.33
C LEU A 221 2.56 19.67 0.29
N ALA A 222 3.65 20.43 0.30
CA ALA A 222 3.59 21.88 0.17
C ALA A 222 3.32 22.33 -1.27
N SER A 223 3.74 21.54 -2.24
CA SER A 223 3.52 21.79 -3.67
C SER A 223 2.20 21.21 -4.18
N VAL A 224 1.60 20.26 -3.46
CA VAL A 224 0.19 19.92 -3.65
C VAL A 224 -0.62 21.14 -3.20
N PRO A 225 -1.50 21.73 -4.03
CA PRO A 225 -2.21 22.95 -3.68
C PRO A 225 -2.79 22.84 -2.28
N LYS A 226 -2.37 23.74 -1.38
CA LYS A 226 -2.90 23.77 0.00
C LYS A 226 -4.39 23.85 -0.10
N GLN A 227 -5.07 22.77 0.25
CA GLN A 227 -6.49 22.87 0.51
C GLN A 227 -6.62 23.73 1.75
N ALA A 228 -7.00 24.97 1.49
CA ALA A 228 -7.27 25.92 2.54
C ALA A 228 -8.07 25.20 3.64
N ASN A 229 -7.65 25.41 4.90
CA ASN A 229 -8.41 25.07 6.10
C ASN A 229 -9.77 25.77 6.02
N MET A 230 -10.66 25.27 5.17
CA MET A 230 -12.01 25.77 5.05
C MET A 230 -12.87 24.98 6.00
N ARG A 231 -13.33 25.63 7.04
CA ARG A 231 -14.55 25.24 7.78
C ARG A 231 -15.80 25.17 6.86
N GLY A 232 -15.63 25.35 5.54
CA GLY A 232 -16.61 25.13 4.48
C GLY A 232 -15.98 24.22 3.41
N GLY A 233 -16.65 23.10 3.05
CA GLY A 233 -16.11 22.12 2.10
C GLY A 233 -15.63 22.75 0.79
N VAL A 234 -14.63 22.12 0.15
CA VAL A 234 -14.19 22.49 -1.19
C VAL A 234 -15.25 22.03 -2.20
N TYR A 235 -15.68 22.93 -3.05
CA TYR A 235 -16.71 22.65 -4.06
C TYR A 235 -16.15 22.81 -5.47
N HIS A 236 -16.57 21.92 -6.35
CA HIS A 236 -16.35 21.99 -7.78
C HIS A 236 -17.68 22.31 -8.50
N VAL A 237 -17.62 23.18 -9.46
CA VAL A 237 -18.76 23.43 -10.35
C VAL A 237 -18.53 22.64 -11.64
N VAL A 238 -19.43 21.70 -11.90
CA VAL A 238 -19.38 20.79 -13.06
C VAL A 238 -19.38 21.59 -14.37
N ARG A 239 -18.40 21.34 -15.21
CA ARG A 239 -18.28 21.92 -16.56
C ARG A 239 -18.78 20.97 -17.64
N PRO A 240 -19.08 21.44 -18.86
CA PRO A 240 -19.44 20.56 -19.96
C PRO A 240 -18.40 19.45 -20.16
N GLY A 241 -18.86 18.21 -20.34
CA GLY A 241 -18.01 17.03 -20.56
C GLY A 241 -17.38 16.43 -19.30
N GLU A 242 -17.56 17.04 -18.12
CA GLU A 242 -17.04 16.45 -16.87
C GLU A 242 -17.97 15.36 -16.34
N SER A 243 -17.35 14.39 -15.66
CA SER A 243 -18.00 13.27 -14.99
C SER A 243 -17.51 13.17 -13.55
N LEU A 244 -18.18 12.37 -12.71
CA LEU A 244 -17.67 12.03 -11.38
C LEU A 244 -16.24 11.50 -11.45
N TYR A 245 -15.94 10.74 -12.51
CA TYR A 245 -14.60 10.21 -12.74
C TYR A 245 -13.56 11.32 -13.00
N SER A 246 -13.78 12.19 -13.99
CA SER A 246 -12.82 13.27 -14.31
C SER A 246 -12.63 14.24 -13.15
N ILE A 247 -13.71 14.53 -12.41
CA ILE A 247 -13.65 15.42 -11.23
C ILE A 247 -12.92 14.74 -10.07
N SER A 248 -13.21 13.47 -9.79
CA SER A 248 -12.52 12.70 -8.75
C SER A 248 -11.01 12.65 -8.99
N ARG A 249 -10.61 12.48 -10.25
CA ARG A 249 -9.21 12.51 -10.68
C ARG A 249 -8.55 13.87 -10.43
N ARG A 250 -9.25 14.95 -10.79
CA ARG A 250 -8.76 16.32 -10.58
C ARG A 250 -8.47 16.64 -9.12
N TYR A 251 -9.28 16.10 -8.19
CA TYR A 251 -9.16 16.37 -6.77
C TYR A 251 -8.49 15.26 -5.96
N GLY A 252 -7.97 14.23 -6.63
CA GLY A 252 -7.26 13.11 -5.98
C GLY A 252 -8.12 12.33 -4.99
N VAL A 253 -9.42 12.18 -5.29
CA VAL A 253 -10.37 11.43 -4.48
C VAL A 253 -10.96 10.29 -5.29
N SER A 254 -11.45 9.22 -4.64
CA SER A 254 -12.13 8.16 -5.38
C SER A 254 -13.52 8.61 -5.88
N VAL A 255 -13.98 8.04 -7.00
CA VAL A 255 -15.34 8.28 -7.52
C VAL A 255 -16.39 7.95 -6.47
N ARG A 256 -16.17 6.85 -5.73
CA ARG A 256 -17.08 6.41 -4.66
C ARG A 256 -17.16 7.43 -3.52
N TYR A 257 -16.01 7.96 -3.10
CA TYR A 257 -15.96 9.02 -2.11
C TYR A 257 -16.70 10.26 -2.58
N LEU A 258 -16.36 10.75 -3.80
CA LEU A 258 -16.99 11.93 -4.38
C LEU A 258 -18.50 11.76 -4.51
N ALA A 259 -18.97 10.60 -4.93
CA ALA A 259 -20.38 10.27 -5.00
C ALA A 259 -21.02 10.27 -3.61
N ALA A 260 -20.44 9.58 -2.64
CA ALA A 260 -20.97 9.43 -1.29
C ALA A 260 -21.14 10.77 -0.57
N ILE A 261 -20.12 11.66 -0.60
CA ILE A 261 -20.20 12.97 0.08
C ILE A 261 -21.20 13.92 -0.57
N ASN A 262 -21.59 13.65 -1.82
CA ASN A 262 -22.62 14.40 -2.56
C ASN A 262 -23.98 13.69 -2.61
N ARG A 263 -24.14 12.57 -1.91
CA ARG A 263 -25.36 11.74 -1.92
C ARG A 263 -25.75 11.28 -3.32
N LEU A 264 -24.74 10.96 -4.14
CA LEU A 264 -24.89 10.47 -5.51
C LEU A 264 -24.53 8.99 -5.58
N SER A 265 -25.02 8.29 -6.61
CA SER A 265 -24.49 7.00 -7.05
C SER A 265 -23.22 7.23 -7.88
N THR A 266 -22.29 6.27 -7.89
CA THR A 266 -21.12 6.29 -8.79
C THR A 266 -21.49 6.31 -10.27
N ARG A 267 -22.74 5.99 -10.60
CA ARG A 267 -23.33 6.03 -11.96
C ARG A 267 -24.15 7.28 -12.23
N SER A 268 -24.25 8.21 -11.27
CA SER A 268 -25.06 9.42 -11.46
C SER A 268 -24.52 10.27 -12.59
N THR A 269 -25.41 10.73 -13.44
CA THR A 269 -25.14 11.75 -14.45
C THR A 269 -25.07 13.12 -13.77
N LEU A 270 -24.05 13.88 -14.05
CA LEU A 270 -23.87 15.23 -13.53
C LEU A 270 -24.51 16.27 -14.46
N ARG A 271 -25.00 17.35 -13.88
CA ARG A 271 -25.52 18.51 -14.66
C ARG A 271 -24.45 19.60 -14.72
N VAL A 272 -24.27 20.23 -15.87
CA VAL A 272 -23.40 21.41 -16.00
C VAL A 272 -23.89 22.49 -15.02
N GLY A 273 -22.95 23.09 -14.28
CA GLY A 273 -23.27 24.05 -13.22
C GLY A 273 -23.58 23.41 -11.85
N GLN A 274 -23.72 22.08 -11.76
CA GLN A 274 -23.91 21.40 -10.47
C GLN A 274 -22.70 21.63 -9.57
N ARG A 275 -22.97 22.01 -8.29
CA ARG A 275 -21.90 22.09 -7.28
C ARG A 275 -21.72 20.75 -6.60
N LEU A 276 -20.54 20.23 -6.66
CA LEU A 276 -20.12 19.03 -5.96
C LEU A 276 -19.16 19.40 -4.84
N ARG A 277 -19.43 18.92 -3.64
CA ARG A 277 -18.42 18.91 -2.59
C ARG A 277 -17.34 17.91 -3.01
N VAL A 278 -16.08 18.32 -2.98
CA VAL A 278 -14.97 17.46 -3.41
C VAL A 278 -14.07 17.06 -2.23
N ARG A 279 -14.26 17.74 -1.10
CA ARG A 279 -13.69 17.42 0.22
C ARG A 279 -14.49 18.01 1.34
#